data_b185af679161a00a99c53d3ee6aa89fa
#
_entry.id   b185af679161a00a99c53d3ee6aa89fa
#
_cell.length_a   1.000
_cell.length_b   1.000
_cell.length_c   1.000
_cell.angle_alpha   90.00
_cell.angle_beta   90.00
_cell.angle_gamma   90.00
#
_symmetry.space_group_name_H-M   'P 1'
#
loop_
_entity.id
_entity.type
_entity.pdbx_description
1 polymer ?
#
loop_
_entity_poly.entity_id
_entity_poly.type
_entity_poly.pdbx_seq_one_letter_code
_entity_poly.pdbx_strand_id
1 'polypeptide(L)'
;MTLNRLFFLAGCLLMGGMLQAQIADKQTYLSDFKKELTLKWPENRTLNIVFHGHSVPTGYACTPVVNTLQAYPHLVFHALKAQYPYAVLNVITTSIGGEQAEQGEKRFKDEVLTHRPDVLCIDYALNDRTIGLERSEKAWRKMIESALAENLKVILFTPTPDLTESIMDEK
;
A
#
# COMPACT_ATOMS: atom_id res chain seq x y z
N MET A 1 10.81 -54.71 41.01
CA MET A 1 10.97 -54.24 39.61
C MET A 1 10.11 -53.01 39.44
N THR A 2 10.72 -51.86 39.60
CA THR A 2 10.02 -50.55 39.53
C THR A 2 10.41 -49.86 38.24
N LEU A 3 9.44 -49.63 37.37
CA LEU A 3 9.61 -48.99 36.06
C LEU A 3 9.50 -47.49 36.22
N ASN A 4 10.62 -46.76 36.12
CA ASN A 4 10.66 -45.30 36.11
C ASN A 4 10.15 -44.78 34.77
N ARG A 5 9.05 -44.02 34.82
CA ARG A 5 8.56 -43.22 33.67
C ARG A 5 9.21 -41.86 33.74
N LEU A 6 10.13 -41.61 32.84
CA LEU A 6 10.70 -40.28 32.60
C LEU A 6 9.70 -39.44 31.79
N PHE A 7 9.12 -38.40 32.39
CA PHE A 7 8.33 -37.39 31.65
C PHE A 7 9.31 -36.35 31.08
N PHE A 8 9.42 -36.32 29.76
CA PHE A 8 10.07 -35.22 29.03
C PHE A 8 9.05 -34.08 28.90
N LEU A 9 9.19 -33.01 29.67
CA LEU A 9 8.53 -31.74 29.43
C LEU A 9 9.30 -31.03 28.33
N ALA A 10 8.75 -31.04 27.10
CA ALA A 10 9.18 -30.18 26.03
C ALA A 10 8.62 -28.77 26.29
N GLY A 11 9.45 -27.90 26.85
CA GLY A 11 9.11 -26.48 26.97
C GLY A 11 9.15 -25.81 25.60
N CYS A 12 7.99 -25.52 25.00
CA CYS A 12 7.89 -24.59 23.88
C CYS A 12 8.19 -23.17 24.40
N LEU A 13 9.41 -22.71 24.21
CA LEU A 13 9.72 -21.28 24.30
C LEU A 13 9.03 -20.59 23.13
N LEU A 14 7.87 -19.99 23.38
CA LEU A 14 7.27 -18.98 22.51
C LEU A 14 8.16 -17.73 22.56
N MET A 15 9.14 -17.65 21.67
CA MET A 15 9.79 -16.38 21.36
C MET A 15 8.75 -15.48 20.68
N GLY A 16 8.04 -14.70 21.48
CA GLY A 16 7.30 -13.55 21.03
C GLY A 16 8.27 -12.52 20.46
N GLY A 17 8.66 -12.66 19.20
CA GLY A 17 9.37 -11.63 18.48
C GLY A 17 8.46 -10.41 18.43
N MET A 18 8.82 -9.33 19.14
CA MET A 18 8.24 -8.01 18.87
C MET A 18 8.51 -7.72 17.39
N LEU A 19 7.48 -7.74 16.55
CA LEU A 19 7.52 -7.21 15.20
C LEU A 19 7.75 -5.70 15.33
N GLN A 20 9.01 -5.32 15.45
CA GLN A 20 9.41 -3.93 15.33
C GLN A 20 9.18 -3.57 13.87
N ALA A 21 8.30 -2.60 13.60
CA ALA A 21 8.03 -2.12 12.27
C ALA A 21 9.36 -1.62 11.66
N GLN A 22 9.99 -2.46 10.86
CA GLN A 22 11.25 -2.13 10.21
C GLN A 22 10.92 -1.27 9.00
N ILE A 23 11.38 -0.02 9.02
CA ILE A 23 11.31 0.84 7.85
C ILE A 23 12.09 0.16 6.73
N ALA A 24 11.45 -0.04 5.59
CA ALA A 24 12.07 -0.68 4.45
C ALA A 24 13.28 0.14 3.94
N ASP A 25 14.35 -0.53 3.58
CA ASP A 25 15.51 0.12 2.99
C ASP A 25 15.14 0.75 1.64
N LYS A 26 15.26 2.06 1.56
CA LYS A 26 14.88 2.87 0.40
C LYS A 26 15.59 2.45 -0.90
N GLN A 27 16.79 1.91 -0.80
CA GLN A 27 17.60 1.51 -1.95
C GLN A 27 17.17 0.16 -2.52
N THR A 28 16.78 -0.77 -1.64
CA THR A 28 16.59 -2.17 -2.01
C THR A 28 15.13 -2.64 -1.99
N TYR A 29 14.22 -1.91 -1.35
CA TYR A 29 12.83 -2.35 -1.17
C TYR A 29 12.11 -2.73 -2.46
N LEU A 30 12.32 -1.96 -3.54
CA LEU A 30 11.72 -2.20 -4.85
C LEU A 30 12.72 -2.81 -5.87
N SER A 31 13.86 -3.36 -5.43
CA SER A 31 14.90 -3.86 -6.35
C SER A 31 14.39 -4.93 -7.30
N ASP A 32 13.61 -5.89 -6.80
CA ASP A 32 13.04 -6.96 -7.62
C ASP A 32 12.03 -6.42 -8.62
N PHE A 33 11.14 -5.52 -8.20
CA PHE A 33 10.19 -4.86 -9.09
C PHE A 33 10.93 -4.07 -10.19
N LYS A 34 11.98 -3.32 -9.84
CA LYS A 34 12.81 -2.59 -10.81
C LYS A 34 13.49 -3.52 -11.81
N LYS A 35 13.93 -4.69 -11.36
CA LYS A 35 14.52 -5.71 -12.26
C LYS A 35 13.47 -6.20 -13.26
N GLU A 36 12.26 -6.53 -12.81
CA GLU A 36 11.15 -6.94 -13.67
C GLU A 36 10.82 -5.88 -14.74
N LEU A 37 10.90 -4.58 -14.40
CA LEU A 37 10.65 -3.49 -15.34
C LEU A 37 11.66 -3.45 -16.51
N THR A 38 12.84 -4.04 -16.36
CA THR A 38 13.88 -4.06 -17.41
C THR A 38 13.77 -5.25 -18.36
N LEU A 39 12.97 -6.24 -18.04
CA LEU A 39 12.81 -7.44 -18.85
C LEU A 39 12.10 -7.14 -20.16
N LYS A 40 12.48 -7.88 -21.19
CA LYS A 40 11.90 -7.80 -22.54
C LYS A 40 11.16 -9.10 -22.84
N TRP A 41 10.26 -9.04 -23.79
CA TRP A 41 9.61 -10.25 -24.31
C TRP A 41 10.68 -11.25 -24.85
N PRO A 42 10.60 -12.54 -24.55
CA PRO A 42 9.50 -13.24 -23.86
C PRO A 42 9.66 -13.38 -22.33
N GLU A 43 10.70 -12.82 -21.72
CA GLU A 43 10.99 -12.95 -20.28
C GLU A 43 10.16 -11.98 -19.41
N ASN A 44 9.56 -10.94 -20.02
CA ASN A 44 8.72 -9.99 -19.29
C ASN A 44 7.32 -10.55 -19.00
N ARG A 45 6.71 -10.04 -17.96
CA ARG A 45 5.31 -10.30 -17.58
C ARG A 45 4.56 -9.01 -17.33
N THR A 46 3.26 -9.09 -17.22
CA THR A 46 2.46 -7.96 -16.78
C THR A 46 2.73 -7.66 -15.30
N LEU A 47 2.98 -6.39 -15.02
CA LEU A 47 3.18 -5.85 -13.68
C LEU A 47 2.01 -4.92 -13.32
N ASN A 48 1.43 -5.11 -12.15
CA ASN A 48 0.29 -4.35 -11.68
C ASN A 48 0.70 -3.40 -10.55
N ILE A 49 0.48 -2.11 -10.75
CA ILE A 49 0.60 -1.08 -9.71
C ILE A 49 -0.81 -0.64 -9.36
N VAL A 50 -1.22 -0.85 -8.11
CA VAL A 50 -2.56 -0.46 -7.64
C VAL A 50 -2.45 0.74 -6.71
N PHE A 51 -3.27 1.74 -6.97
CA PHE A 51 -3.43 2.95 -6.15
C PHE A 51 -4.79 2.90 -5.46
N HIS A 52 -4.76 2.71 -4.15
CA HIS A 52 -5.93 2.59 -3.30
C HIS A 52 -6.01 3.79 -2.36
N GLY A 53 -7.11 4.53 -2.40
CA GLY A 53 -7.17 5.77 -1.64
C GLY A 53 -8.44 6.57 -1.87
N HIS A 54 -8.31 7.88 -1.70
CA HIS A 54 -9.41 8.83 -1.75
C HIS A 54 -9.44 9.63 -3.08
N SER A 55 -9.89 10.88 -3.03
CA SER A 55 -10.10 11.75 -4.20
C SER A 55 -8.82 12.11 -4.96
N VAL A 56 -7.69 12.29 -4.27
CA VAL A 56 -6.45 12.77 -4.91
C VAL A 56 -5.93 11.77 -5.95
N PRO A 57 -5.71 10.49 -5.63
CA PRO A 57 -5.33 9.51 -6.66
C PRO A 57 -6.40 9.29 -7.73
N THR A 58 -7.69 9.56 -7.45
CA THR A 58 -8.76 9.52 -8.46
C THR A 58 -8.61 10.65 -9.48
N GLY A 59 -8.08 11.81 -9.07
CA GLY A 59 -7.88 12.98 -9.92
C GLY A 59 -8.80 14.16 -9.63
N TYR A 60 -9.44 14.21 -8.46
CA TYR A 60 -10.21 15.39 -8.05
C TYR A 60 -9.26 16.51 -7.62
N ALA A 61 -9.14 17.54 -8.45
CA ALA A 61 -8.44 18.78 -8.11
C ALA A 61 -9.43 19.92 -7.88
N CYS A 62 -10.52 19.95 -8.65
CA CYS A 62 -11.59 20.94 -8.54
C CYS A 62 -12.93 20.23 -8.82
N THR A 63 -13.61 19.84 -7.74
CA THR A 63 -14.92 19.16 -7.83
C THR A 63 -15.94 20.01 -8.60
N PRO A 64 -16.72 19.45 -9.54
CA PRO A 64 -16.90 18.01 -9.83
C PRO A 64 -15.97 17.42 -10.90
N VAL A 65 -14.99 18.17 -11.38
CA VAL A 65 -14.09 17.72 -12.45
C VAL A 65 -13.10 16.67 -11.93
N VAL A 66 -12.98 15.57 -12.67
CA VAL A 66 -12.03 14.48 -12.40
C VAL A 66 -10.96 14.45 -13.49
N ASN A 67 -9.78 14.91 -13.17
CA ASN A 67 -8.64 14.96 -14.09
C ASN A 67 -7.77 13.70 -13.97
N THR A 68 -8.33 12.53 -14.26
CA THR A 68 -7.67 11.23 -14.08
C THR A 68 -6.28 11.19 -14.76
N LEU A 69 -6.16 11.71 -15.97
CA LEU A 69 -4.89 11.70 -16.70
C LEU A 69 -3.82 12.62 -16.11
N GLN A 70 -4.21 13.59 -15.28
CA GLN A 70 -3.31 14.48 -14.55
C GLN A 70 -3.09 14.04 -13.09
N ALA A 71 -3.79 13.00 -12.65
CA ALA A 71 -3.59 12.42 -11.34
C ALA A 71 -2.25 11.67 -11.27
N TYR A 72 -1.63 11.69 -10.09
CA TYR A 72 -0.29 11.12 -9.92
C TYR A 72 -0.17 9.63 -10.30
N PRO A 73 -1.19 8.76 -10.19
CA PRO A 73 -1.09 7.38 -10.71
C PRO A 73 -0.77 7.34 -12.21
N HIS A 74 -1.43 8.18 -13.01
CA HIS A 74 -1.16 8.26 -14.45
C HIS A 74 0.18 8.94 -14.76
N LEU A 75 0.58 9.94 -13.98
CA LEU A 75 1.90 10.56 -14.13
C LEU A 75 3.02 9.56 -13.83
N VAL A 76 2.86 8.73 -12.79
CA VAL A 76 3.78 7.62 -12.49
C VAL A 76 3.83 6.62 -13.66
N PHE A 77 2.67 6.24 -14.21
CA PHE A 77 2.61 5.35 -15.37
C PHE A 77 3.40 5.92 -16.55
N HIS A 78 3.18 7.18 -16.91
CA HIS A 78 3.91 7.84 -17.99
C HIS A 78 5.42 7.88 -17.75
N ALA A 79 5.85 8.23 -16.53
CA ALA A 79 7.26 8.28 -16.16
C ALA A 79 7.93 6.89 -16.26
N LEU A 80 7.26 5.85 -15.73
CA LEU A 80 7.74 4.48 -15.81
C LEU A 80 7.82 3.99 -17.26
N LYS A 81 6.81 4.26 -18.09
CA LYS A 81 6.82 3.87 -19.48
C LYS A 81 7.89 4.59 -20.31
N ALA A 82 8.17 5.86 -19.98
CA ALA A 82 9.27 6.60 -20.60
C ALA A 82 10.64 5.99 -20.26
N GLN A 83 10.83 5.55 -19.01
CA GLN A 83 12.08 4.96 -18.53
C GLN A 83 12.23 3.48 -18.92
N TYR A 84 11.11 2.73 -18.91
CA TYR A 84 11.08 1.28 -19.14
C TYR A 84 10.15 0.93 -20.32
N PRO A 85 10.54 1.23 -21.57
CA PRO A 85 9.67 1.11 -22.74
C PRO A 85 9.17 -0.31 -23.01
N TYR A 86 9.92 -1.33 -22.58
CA TYR A 86 9.58 -2.74 -22.78
C TYR A 86 8.71 -3.34 -21.67
N ALA A 87 8.56 -2.65 -20.54
CA ALA A 87 7.74 -3.14 -19.43
C ALA A 87 6.26 -3.19 -19.82
N VAL A 88 5.59 -4.29 -19.47
CA VAL A 88 4.13 -4.42 -19.58
C VAL A 88 3.53 -4.02 -18.25
N LEU A 89 2.95 -2.82 -18.20
CA LEU A 89 2.46 -2.20 -16.96
C LEU A 89 0.96 -1.96 -17.01
N ASN A 90 0.29 -2.28 -15.91
CA ASN A 90 -1.03 -1.78 -15.58
C ASN A 90 -0.93 -0.83 -14.39
N VAL A 91 -1.59 0.30 -14.50
CA VAL A 91 -1.88 1.20 -13.38
C VAL A 91 -3.38 1.14 -13.13
N ILE A 92 -3.75 0.69 -11.94
CA ILE A 92 -5.13 0.45 -11.54
C ILE A 92 -5.44 1.37 -10.37
N THR A 93 -6.48 2.16 -10.49
CA THR A 93 -6.93 3.07 -9.44
C THR A 93 -8.22 2.54 -8.85
N THR A 94 -8.18 2.11 -7.59
CA THR A 94 -9.33 1.65 -6.81
C THR A 94 -9.78 2.72 -5.81
N SER A 95 -9.39 3.97 -6.04
CA SER A 95 -9.65 5.10 -5.15
C SER A 95 -11.05 5.66 -5.35
N ILE A 96 -11.68 6.12 -4.25
CA ILE A 96 -13.02 6.69 -4.24
C ILE A 96 -13.00 8.08 -3.56
N GLY A 97 -13.59 9.08 -4.21
CA GLY A 97 -13.67 10.44 -3.67
C GLY A 97 -14.36 10.50 -2.31
N GLY A 98 -13.77 11.20 -1.32
CA GLY A 98 -14.32 11.35 0.03
C GLY A 98 -14.11 10.16 0.97
N GLU A 99 -13.58 9.05 0.47
CA GLU A 99 -13.40 7.82 1.23
C GLU A 99 -12.33 7.95 2.32
N GLN A 100 -12.55 7.27 3.44
CA GLN A 100 -11.63 7.11 4.57
C GLN A 100 -11.08 5.69 4.62
N ALA A 101 -9.98 5.47 5.34
CA ALA A 101 -9.32 4.17 5.43
C ALA A 101 -10.24 3.03 5.91
N GLU A 102 -11.17 3.30 6.83
CA GLU A 102 -12.12 2.27 7.29
C GLU A 102 -13.05 1.75 6.20
N GLN A 103 -13.42 2.60 5.26
CA GLN A 103 -14.25 2.21 4.11
C GLN A 103 -13.41 1.46 3.10
N GLY A 104 -12.18 1.94 2.82
CA GLY A 104 -11.23 1.29 1.96
C GLY A 104 -10.83 -0.10 2.45
N GLU A 105 -10.64 -0.27 3.76
CA GLU A 105 -10.32 -1.56 4.39
C GLU A 105 -11.40 -2.61 4.12
N LYS A 106 -12.68 -2.23 4.21
CA LYS A 106 -13.81 -3.16 4.01
C LYS A 106 -13.87 -3.76 2.61
N ARG A 107 -13.44 -3.03 1.60
CA ARG A 107 -13.43 -3.47 0.19
C ARG A 107 -12.04 -3.93 -0.29
N PHE A 108 -11.02 -3.86 0.58
CA PHE A 108 -9.63 -4.09 0.23
C PHE A 108 -9.37 -5.45 -0.40
N LYS A 109 -9.93 -6.51 0.19
CA LYS A 109 -9.76 -7.87 -0.30
C LYS A 109 -10.35 -8.05 -1.70
N ASP A 110 -11.57 -7.57 -1.90
CA ASP A 110 -12.34 -7.85 -3.10
C ASP A 110 -11.99 -6.92 -4.26
N GLU A 111 -11.57 -5.68 -3.97
CA GLU A 111 -11.34 -4.68 -5.00
C GLU A 111 -9.85 -4.30 -5.17
N VAL A 112 -8.96 -4.74 -4.27
CA VAL A 112 -7.52 -4.46 -4.36
C VAL A 112 -6.71 -5.72 -4.58
N LEU A 113 -6.83 -6.71 -3.68
CA LEU A 113 -6.02 -7.94 -3.76
C LEU A 113 -6.35 -8.78 -5.00
N THR A 114 -7.59 -8.72 -5.50
CA THR A 114 -8.01 -9.40 -6.73
C THR A 114 -7.24 -8.96 -7.98
N HIS A 115 -6.68 -7.75 -7.98
CA HIS A 115 -5.81 -7.26 -9.06
C HIS A 115 -4.38 -7.81 -8.99
N ARG A 116 -4.04 -8.59 -7.96
CA ARG A 116 -2.70 -9.16 -7.76
C ARG A 116 -1.60 -8.11 -7.94
N PRO A 117 -1.56 -7.08 -7.08
CA PRO A 117 -0.57 -6.00 -7.21
C PRO A 117 0.86 -6.53 -7.06
N ASP A 118 1.78 -6.02 -7.85
CA ASP A 118 3.22 -6.11 -7.57
C ASP A 118 3.64 -5.00 -6.61
N VAL A 119 3.03 -3.83 -6.79
CA VAL A 119 3.19 -2.67 -5.90
C VAL A 119 1.82 -2.10 -5.57
N LEU A 120 1.57 -1.91 -4.29
CA LEU A 120 0.36 -1.29 -3.76
C LEU A 120 0.70 0.06 -3.13
N CYS A 121 0.00 1.09 -3.56
CA CYS A 121 0.07 2.44 -2.99
C CYS A 121 -1.21 2.70 -2.19
N ILE A 122 -1.09 3.11 -0.91
CA ILE A 122 -2.23 3.41 -0.03
C ILE A 122 -2.20 4.90 0.34
N ASP A 123 -3.31 5.61 0.10
CA ASP A 123 -3.43 7.06 0.27
C ASP A 123 -4.81 7.44 0.86
N TYR A 124 -4.92 7.48 2.20
CA TYR A 124 -6.15 7.84 2.92
C TYR A 124 -5.95 8.97 3.92
N ALA A 125 -4.72 9.32 4.26
CA ALA A 125 -4.39 10.15 5.41
C ALA A 125 -5.12 11.51 5.43
N LEU A 126 -5.41 12.11 4.28
CA LEU A 126 -6.11 13.40 4.19
C LEU A 126 -7.52 13.34 4.79
N ASN A 127 -8.31 12.34 4.42
CA ASN A 127 -9.71 12.20 4.88
C ASN A 127 -9.82 11.58 6.27
N ASP A 128 -8.79 10.86 6.71
CA ASP A 128 -8.78 10.16 8.00
C ASP A 128 -8.74 11.10 9.21
N ARG A 129 -8.42 12.38 9.00
CA ARG A 129 -8.46 13.41 10.06
C ARG A 129 -9.80 13.48 10.79
N THR A 130 -10.88 13.12 10.12
CA THR A 130 -12.24 13.19 10.71
C THR A 130 -12.62 11.95 11.53
N ILE A 131 -11.97 10.80 11.32
CA ILE A 131 -12.25 9.57 12.08
C ILE A 131 -11.34 9.38 13.29
N GLY A 132 -10.26 10.16 13.36
CA GLY A 132 -9.28 10.12 14.43
C GLY A 132 -8.21 9.04 14.25
N LEU A 133 -7.08 9.25 14.90
CA LEU A 133 -5.85 8.47 14.70
C LEU A 133 -6.02 6.96 14.98
N GLU A 134 -6.70 6.61 16.07
CA GLU A 134 -6.87 5.22 16.49
C GLU A 134 -7.63 4.38 15.44
N ARG A 135 -8.73 4.93 14.93
CA ARG A 135 -9.55 4.25 13.92
C ARG A 135 -8.84 4.18 12.58
N SER A 136 -8.17 5.27 12.19
CA SER A 136 -7.35 5.32 10.99
C SER A 136 -6.23 4.29 11.07
N GLU A 137 -5.42 4.30 12.13
CA GLU A 137 -4.32 3.34 12.32
C GLU A 137 -4.80 1.89 12.22
N LYS A 138 -5.91 1.56 12.86
CA LYS A 138 -6.47 0.21 12.84
C LYS A 138 -6.80 -0.25 11.41
N ALA A 139 -7.43 0.62 10.61
CA ALA A 139 -7.77 0.32 9.23
C ALA A 139 -6.53 0.19 8.34
N TRP A 140 -5.59 1.12 8.45
CA TRP A 140 -4.32 1.06 7.74
C TRP A 140 -3.54 -0.22 8.05
N ARG A 141 -3.43 -0.55 9.33
CA ARG A 141 -2.73 -1.77 9.78
C ARG A 141 -3.29 -3.03 9.15
N LYS A 142 -4.61 -3.17 9.12
CA LYS A 142 -5.27 -4.32 8.49
C LYS A 142 -5.00 -4.43 7.00
N MET A 143 -5.07 -3.30 6.25
CA MET A 143 -4.74 -3.28 4.83
C MET A 143 -3.27 -3.68 4.59
N ILE A 144 -2.35 -3.12 5.39
CA ILE A 144 -0.92 -3.40 5.30
C ILE A 144 -0.64 -4.87 5.61
N GLU A 145 -1.17 -5.39 6.72
CA GLU A 145 -0.98 -6.80 7.12
C GLU A 145 -1.53 -7.76 6.05
N SER A 146 -2.69 -7.45 5.49
CA SER A 146 -3.28 -8.25 4.40
C SER A 146 -2.41 -8.22 3.14
N ALA A 147 -1.86 -7.06 2.78
CA ALA A 147 -0.96 -6.93 1.63
C ALA A 147 0.36 -7.67 1.85
N LEU A 148 0.95 -7.54 3.03
CA LEU A 148 2.22 -8.21 3.37
C LEU A 148 2.06 -9.74 3.44
N ALA A 149 0.89 -10.24 3.86
CA ALA A 149 0.60 -11.67 3.83
C ALA A 149 0.60 -12.26 2.40
N GLU A 150 0.28 -11.44 1.41
CA GLU A 150 0.36 -11.78 -0.03
C GLU A 150 1.73 -11.44 -0.65
N ASN A 151 2.74 -11.07 0.17
CA ASN A 151 4.08 -10.65 -0.27
C ASN A 151 4.11 -9.42 -1.18
N LEU A 152 3.12 -8.54 -1.09
CA LEU A 152 3.07 -7.32 -1.89
C LEU A 152 4.07 -6.28 -1.39
N LYS A 153 4.57 -5.45 -2.31
CA LYS A 153 5.32 -4.23 -1.96
C LYS A 153 4.33 -3.11 -1.67
N VAL A 154 4.39 -2.55 -0.47
CA VAL A 154 3.45 -1.51 -0.02
C VAL A 154 4.16 -0.16 0.10
N ILE A 155 3.56 0.87 -0.48
CA ILE A 155 3.98 2.27 -0.37
C ILE A 155 2.85 3.05 0.30
N LEU A 156 3.14 3.70 1.41
CA LEU A 156 2.20 4.55 2.13
C LEU A 156 2.44 6.00 1.76
N PHE A 157 1.37 6.72 1.46
CA PHE A 157 1.44 8.15 1.19
C PHE A 157 1.13 8.94 2.46
N THR A 158 1.94 9.96 2.72
CA THR A 158 1.66 10.97 3.74
C THR A 158 0.56 11.92 3.24
N PRO A 159 -0.18 12.59 4.14
CA PRO A 159 -1.21 13.53 3.71
C PRO A 159 -0.63 14.63 2.81
N THR A 160 -1.39 14.99 1.79
CA THR A 160 -1.09 16.16 0.98
C THR A 160 -1.31 17.41 1.84
N PRO A 161 -0.36 18.35 1.91
CA PRO A 161 -0.56 19.62 2.61
C PRO A 161 -1.80 20.34 2.07
N ASP A 162 -2.60 20.90 2.95
CA ASP A 162 -3.74 21.74 2.60
C ASP A 162 -3.72 23.08 3.35
N LEU A 163 -4.59 23.99 2.95
CA LEU A 163 -4.65 25.33 3.54
C LEU A 163 -5.07 25.33 5.01
N THR A 164 -5.65 24.24 5.53
CA THR A 164 -6.05 24.17 6.93
C THR A 164 -4.87 23.89 7.85
N GLU A 165 -3.81 23.26 7.36
CA GLU A 165 -2.58 22.99 8.12
C GLU A 165 -1.78 24.28 8.33
N SER A 166 -1.71 25.17 7.33
CA SER A 166 -1.01 26.45 7.45
C SER A 166 -1.65 27.42 8.44
N ILE A 167 -2.94 27.26 8.78
CA ILE A 167 -3.65 28.07 9.78
C ILE A 167 -3.40 27.57 11.21
N MET A 168 -3.01 26.31 11.37
CA MET A 168 -2.78 25.71 12.69
C MET A 168 -1.39 26.00 13.26
N ASP A 169 -0.40 26.25 12.40
CA ASP A 169 0.98 26.56 12.82
C ASP A 169 1.18 28.02 13.25
N GLU A 170 0.20 28.90 13.02
CA GLU A 170 0.27 30.31 13.41
C GLU A 170 -0.39 30.63 14.78
N LYS A 171 -0.76 29.63 15.58
CA LYS A 171 -1.31 29.76 16.93
C LYS A 171 -0.43 29.09 17.98
#